data_c560a217f497bf6ad46da235e22829cd
#
_entry.id   c560a217f497bf6ad46da235e22829cd
#
_cell.length_a   1.000
_cell.length_b   1.000
_cell.length_c   1.000
_cell.angle_alpha   90.00
_cell.angle_beta   90.00
_cell.angle_gamma   90.00
#
_symmetry.space_group_name_H-M   'P 1'
#
loop_
_entity.id
_entity.type
_entity.pdbx_description
1 polymer ?
#
loop_
_entity_poly.entity_id
_entity_poly.type
_entity_poly.pdbx_seq_one_letter_code
_entity_poly.pdbx_strand_id
1 'polypeptide(L)'
;LPFHLCDIAAFLAGFALLTPRPLVRELCYCWGLAGTLQALLTPNLPHLFPHPIFFSFFIHHGIIVITAAFLPLAEGWRPRPGTFPRVLIWNQVYFFAVLAFNWLAGTNFGFLMRKPEGATLFDHLGPWPYYLIWVQLLASAMIALFLLPFSKRINVWRFR
;
A
#
# COMPACT_ATOMS: atom_id res chain seq x y z
N LEU A 1 14.56 10.05 1.73
CA LEU A 1 14.54 8.59 1.80
C LEU A 1 13.17 8.08 1.32
N PRO A 2 13.09 6.99 0.56
CA PRO A 2 11.84 6.46 -0.01
C PRO A 2 11.13 5.53 1.00
N PHE A 3 10.59 6.09 2.07
CA PHE A 3 9.91 5.32 3.12
C PHE A 3 8.39 5.50 3.15
N HIS A 4 7.81 6.26 2.23
CA HIS A 4 6.37 6.16 2.01
C HIS A 4 6.00 4.76 1.49
N LEU A 5 4.80 4.29 1.82
CA LEU A 5 4.36 2.95 1.39
C LEU A 5 4.40 2.80 -0.14
N CYS A 6 4.05 3.85 -0.88
CA CYS A 6 4.09 3.87 -2.34
C CYS A 6 5.52 3.75 -2.90
N ASP A 7 6.53 4.34 -2.23
CA ASP A 7 7.93 4.19 -2.67
C ASP A 7 8.37 2.73 -2.56
N ILE A 8 8.07 2.09 -1.43
CA ILE A 8 8.37 0.66 -1.23
C ILE A 8 7.57 -0.20 -2.21
N ALA A 9 6.30 0.13 -2.43
CA ALA A 9 5.44 -0.57 -3.39
C ALA A 9 5.96 -0.44 -4.84
N ALA A 10 6.59 0.68 -5.21
CA ALA A 10 7.24 0.84 -6.52
C ALA A 10 8.44 -0.11 -6.69
N PHE A 11 9.30 -0.23 -5.67
CA PHE A 11 10.37 -1.23 -5.69
C PHE A 11 9.83 -2.65 -5.75
N LEU A 12 8.78 -2.96 -4.96
CA LEU A 12 8.13 -4.26 -5.00
C LEU A 12 7.52 -4.56 -6.37
N ALA A 13 6.95 -3.55 -7.05
CA ALA A 13 6.41 -3.71 -8.40
C ALA A 13 7.51 -4.08 -9.40
N GLY A 14 8.65 -3.37 -9.39
CA GLY A 14 9.80 -3.72 -10.21
C GLY A 14 10.33 -5.14 -9.92
N PHE A 15 10.51 -5.50 -8.65
CA PHE A 15 10.95 -6.84 -8.27
C PHE A 15 9.94 -7.93 -8.60
N ALA A 16 8.62 -7.65 -8.51
CA ALA A 16 7.58 -8.63 -8.83
C ALA A 16 7.56 -9.02 -10.31
N LEU A 17 7.92 -8.09 -11.20
CA LEU A 17 8.06 -8.35 -12.64
C LEU A 17 9.35 -9.11 -12.96
N LEU A 18 10.44 -8.79 -12.27
CA LEU A 18 11.75 -9.39 -12.55
C LEU A 18 11.94 -10.76 -11.89
N THR A 19 11.26 -11.02 -10.76
CA THR A 19 11.44 -12.25 -10.01
C THR A 19 10.11 -12.85 -9.57
N PRO A 20 9.88 -14.17 -9.74
CA PRO A 20 8.64 -14.81 -9.34
C PRO A 20 8.59 -15.12 -7.83
N ARG A 21 9.18 -14.27 -6.99
CA ARG A 21 9.17 -14.47 -5.52
C ARG A 21 7.77 -14.28 -4.96
N PRO A 22 7.17 -15.30 -4.35
CA PRO A 22 5.77 -15.25 -3.96
C PRO A 22 5.42 -14.11 -2.99
N LEU A 23 6.25 -13.84 -1.98
CA LEU A 23 6.02 -12.77 -1.01
C LEU A 23 6.05 -11.38 -1.67
N VAL A 24 7.01 -11.16 -2.58
CA VAL A 24 7.12 -9.88 -3.30
C VAL A 24 5.86 -9.61 -4.12
N ARG A 25 5.34 -10.63 -4.82
CA ARG A 25 4.10 -10.53 -5.61
C ARG A 25 2.87 -10.32 -4.73
N GLU A 26 2.80 -10.98 -3.57
CA GLU A 26 1.72 -10.77 -2.60
C GLU A 26 1.69 -9.34 -2.05
N LEU A 27 2.86 -8.82 -1.65
CA LEU A 27 2.98 -7.44 -1.17
C LEU A 27 2.73 -6.42 -2.29
N CYS A 28 3.30 -6.62 -3.48
CA CYS A 28 3.04 -5.77 -4.65
C CYS A 28 1.54 -5.68 -4.95
N TYR A 29 0.84 -6.81 -5.00
CA TYR A 29 -0.59 -6.87 -5.26
C TYR A 29 -1.39 -6.15 -4.18
N CYS A 30 -1.17 -6.52 -2.92
CA CYS A 30 -1.97 -5.99 -1.82
C CYS A 30 -1.66 -4.51 -1.54
N TRP A 31 -0.39 -4.10 -1.47
CA TRP A 31 -0.02 -2.72 -1.20
C TRP A 31 -0.28 -1.80 -2.40
N GLY A 32 -0.11 -2.31 -3.62
CA GLY A 32 -0.43 -1.59 -4.84
C GLY A 32 -1.92 -1.25 -4.93
N LEU A 33 -2.81 -2.21 -4.65
CA LEU A 33 -4.25 -2.00 -4.74
C LEU A 33 -4.85 -1.41 -3.47
N ALA A 34 -4.50 -1.89 -2.27
CA ALA A 34 -5.09 -1.40 -1.03
C ALA A 34 -4.48 -0.07 -0.55
N GLY A 35 -3.22 0.20 -0.84
CA GLY A 35 -2.53 1.43 -0.42
C GLY A 35 -2.42 2.47 -1.55
N THR A 36 -1.74 2.10 -2.64
CA THR A 36 -1.39 3.06 -3.70
C THR A 36 -2.60 3.54 -4.52
N LEU A 37 -3.60 2.67 -4.75
CA LEU A 37 -4.82 3.07 -5.44
C LEU A 37 -5.56 4.22 -4.72
N GLN A 38 -5.53 4.24 -3.38
CA GLN A 38 -6.14 5.33 -2.60
C GLN A 38 -5.48 6.69 -2.90
N ALA A 39 -4.16 6.71 -3.10
CA ALA A 39 -3.45 7.92 -3.47
C ALA A 39 -3.88 8.48 -4.84
N LEU A 40 -4.24 7.60 -5.80
CA LEU A 40 -4.79 8.03 -7.09
C LEU A 40 -6.21 8.57 -6.98
N LEU A 41 -7.03 8.00 -6.08
CA LEU A 41 -8.43 8.41 -5.90
C LEU A 41 -8.56 9.72 -5.08
N THR A 42 -7.64 9.94 -4.15
CA THR A 42 -7.60 11.13 -3.28
C THR A 42 -6.19 11.72 -3.26
N PRO A 43 -5.73 12.32 -4.38
CA PRO A 43 -4.37 12.80 -4.48
C PRO A 43 -4.13 14.00 -3.56
N ASN A 44 -3.06 13.92 -2.76
CA ASN A 44 -2.56 15.04 -1.96
C ASN A 44 -1.33 15.63 -2.64
N LEU A 45 -1.52 16.64 -3.47
CA LEU A 45 -0.48 17.22 -4.31
C LEU A 45 -0.29 18.68 -3.99
N PRO A 46 0.96 19.15 -3.81
CA PRO A 46 1.28 20.55 -3.60
C PRO A 46 1.09 21.40 -4.88
N HIS A 47 1.09 20.76 -6.06
CA HIS A 47 0.99 21.43 -7.36
C HIS A 47 -0.02 20.72 -8.26
N LEU A 48 -0.87 21.51 -8.91
CA LEU A 48 -1.87 21.04 -9.88
C LEU A 48 -1.29 20.95 -11.29
N PHE A 49 -2.10 20.38 -12.22
CA PHE A 49 -1.82 20.38 -13.66
C PHE A 49 -1.55 21.80 -14.18
N PRO A 50 -0.54 22.03 -15.05
CA PRO A 50 0.34 21.05 -15.71
C PRO A 50 1.75 20.91 -15.06
N HIS A 51 1.89 21.07 -13.75
CA HIS A 51 3.19 21.02 -13.10
C HIS A 51 3.86 19.65 -13.21
N PRO A 52 5.20 19.52 -13.41
CA PRO A 52 5.89 18.21 -13.52
C PRO A 52 5.64 17.26 -12.37
N ILE A 53 5.49 17.75 -11.13
CA ILE A 53 5.18 16.94 -9.94
C ILE A 53 3.81 16.25 -10.09
N PHE A 54 2.83 16.90 -10.73
CA PHE A 54 1.53 16.29 -11.03
C PHE A 54 1.71 15.01 -11.88
N PHE A 55 2.42 15.15 -13.01
CA PHE A 55 2.66 13.98 -13.89
C PHE A 55 3.47 12.89 -13.20
N SER A 56 4.54 13.25 -12.50
CA SER A 56 5.38 12.31 -11.76
C SER A 56 4.56 11.51 -10.75
N PHE A 57 3.68 12.17 -10.01
CA PHE A 57 2.80 11.52 -9.04
C PHE A 57 1.90 10.47 -9.70
N PHE A 58 1.15 10.86 -10.75
CA PHE A 58 0.21 9.95 -11.40
C PHE A 58 0.90 8.80 -12.15
N ILE A 59 2.06 9.07 -12.77
CA ILE A 59 2.87 8.03 -13.42
C ILE A 59 3.39 7.04 -12.39
N HIS A 60 4.00 7.54 -11.30
CA HIS A 60 4.55 6.69 -10.22
C HIS A 60 3.46 5.77 -9.62
N HIS A 61 2.37 6.35 -9.14
CA HIS A 61 1.28 5.57 -8.52
C HIS A 61 0.55 4.69 -9.55
N GLY A 62 0.36 5.18 -10.77
CA GLY A 62 -0.27 4.43 -11.86
C GLY A 62 0.50 3.17 -12.22
N ILE A 63 1.83 3.25 -12.35
CA ILE A 63 2.67 2.08 -12.65
C ILE A 63 2.54 1.01 -11.54
N ILE A 64 2.51 1.40 -10.28
CA ILE A 64 2.35 0.46 -9.17
C ILE A 64 1.01 -0.28 -9.27
N VAL A 65 -0.09 0.47 -9.45
CA VAL A 65 -1.45 -0.10 -9.54
C VAL A 65 -1.60 -0.99 -10.78
N ILE A 66 -1.08 -0.55 -11.93
CA ILE A 66 -1.09 -1.34 -13.17
C ILE A 66 -0.32 -2.64 -12.97
N THR A 67 0.89 -2.59 -12.39
CA THR A 67 1.69 -3.79 -12.12
C THR A 67 0.97 -4.73 -11.17
N ALA A 68 0.37 -4.21 -10.09
CA ALA A 68 -0.40 -5.03 -9.15
C ALA A 68 -1.56 -5.76 -9.83
N ALA A 69 -2.29 -5.07 -10.73
CA ALA A 69 -3.39 -5.67 -11.50
C ALA A 69 -2.89 -6.62 -12.60
N PHE A 70 -1.76 -6.33 -13.23
CA PHE A 70 -1.15 -7.13 -14.28
C PHE A 70 -0.82 -8.56 -13.81
N LEU A 71 -0.33 -8.72 -12.57
CA LEU A 71 0.04 -10.03 -12.03
C LEU A 71 -1.09 -11.07 -12.14
N PRO A 72 -2.32 -10.82 -11.63
CA PRO A 72 -3.39 -11.81 -11.76
C PRO A 72 -4.08 -11.82 -13.13
N LEU A 73 -4.14 -10.67 -13.82
CA LEU A 73 -4.93 -10.56 -15.07
C LEU A 73 -4.16 -11.06 -16.28
N ALA A 74 -2.88 -10.76 -16.39
CA ALA A 74 -2.06 -11.11 -17.56
C ALA A 74 -1.14 -12.29 -17.29
N GLU A 75 -0.45 -12.36 -16.13
CA GLU A 75 0.43 -13.48 -15.81
C GLU A 75 -0.31 -14.68 -15.17
N GLY A 76 -1.61 -14.55 -14.88
CA GLY A 76 -2.36 -15.62 -14.23
C GLY A 76 -1.91 -15.92 -12.79
N TRP A 77 -1.11 -15.02 -12.19
CA TRP A 77 -0.64 -15.18 -10.82
C TRP A 77 -1.80 -15.30 -9.82
N ARG A 78 -1.60 -16.10 -8.77
CA ARG A 78 -2.57 -16.27 -7.69
C ARG A 78 -1.87 -16.18 -6.33
N PRO A 79 -2.51 -15.54 -5.33
CA PRO A 79 -2.00 -15.52 -3.97
C PRO A 79 -1.94 -16.93 -3.38
N ARG A 80 -0.95 -17.19 -2.54
CA ARG A 80 -0.81 -18.47 -1.84
C ARG A 80 -1.80 -18.59 -0.67
N PRO A 81 -2.08 -19.80 -0.18
CA PRO A 81 -2.77 -19.97 1.11
C PRO A 81 -2.09 -19.14 2.20
N GLY A 82 -2.89 -18.50 3.05
CA GLY A 82 -2.39 -17.66 4.14
C GLY A 82 -1.81 -16.30 3.71
N THR A 83 -2.09 -15.81 2.49
CA THR A 83 -1.61 -14.49 2.04
C THR A 83 -2.12 -13.37 2.93
N PHE A 84 -3.40 -13.39 3.33
CA PHE A 84 -3.98 -12.33 4.15
C PHE A 84 -3.22 -12.11 5.47
N PRO A 85 -3.11 -13.09 6.37
CA PRO A 85 -2.37 -12.89 7.61
C PRO A 85 -0.89 -12.57 7.39
N ARG A 86 -0.26 -13.12 6.34
CA ARG A 86 1.13 -12.83 6.00
C ARG A 86 1.33 -11.37 5.61
N VAL A 87 0.45 -10.82 4.77
CA VAL A 87 0.50 -9.41 4.39
C VAL A 87 0.20 -8.50 5.58
N LEU A 88 -0.73 -8.88 6.48
CA LEU A 88 -0.97 -8.12 7.71
C LEU A 88 0.26 -8.06 8.61
N ILE A 89 1.01 -9.16 8.75
CA ILE A 89 2.28 -9.14 9.49
C ILE A 89 3.26 -8.15 8.87
N TRP A 90 3.43 -8.16 7.55
CA TRP A 90 4.31 -7.21 6.87
C TRP A 90 3.82 -5.77 6.96
N ASN A 91 2.49 -5.54 7.02
CA ASN A 91 1.94 -4.21 7.35
C ASN A 91 2.39 -3.75 8.73
N GLN A 92 2.36 -4.63 9.74
CA GLN A 92 2.82 -4.27 11.09
C GLN A 92 4.34 -4.05 11.12
N VAL A 93 5.12 -4.87 10.42
CA VAL A 93 6.58 -4.67 10.29
C VAL A 93 6.88 -3.29 9.68
N TYR A 94 6.23 -2.95 8.57
CA TYR A 94 6.34 -1.62 7.96
C TYR A 94 5.93 -0.52 8.94
N PHE A 95 4.76 -0.64 9.55
CA PHE A 95 4.19 0.36 10.46
C PHE A 95 5.16 0.68 11.60
N PHE A 96 5.61 -0.33 12.35
CA PHE A 96 6.49 -0.11 13.50
C PHE A 96 7.89 0.35 13.08
N ALA A 97 8.44 -0.18 11.99
CA ALA A 97 9.75 0.23 11.49
C ALA A 97 9.74 1.71 11.06
N VAL A 98 8.72 2.14 10.31
CA VAL A 98 8.60 3.53 9.85
C VAL A 98 8.22 4.46 10.99
N LEU A 99 7.39 4.03 11.93
CA LEU A 99 7.05 4.82 13.12
C LEU A 99 8.30 5.09 13.98
N ALA A 100 9.10 4.06 14.24
CA ALA A 100 10.35 4.19 14.98
C ALA A 100 11.35 5.11 14.24
N PHE A 101 11.48 4.94 12.93
CA PHE A 101 12.34 5.81 12.11
C PHE A 101 11.86 7.26 12.15
N ASN A 102 10.57 7.51 11.97
CA ASN A 102 10.01 8.86 12.04
C ASN A 102 10.28 9.53 13.38
N TRP A 103 10.12 8.76 14.48
CA TRP A 103 10.39 9.27 15.84
C TRP A 103 11.86 9.65 16.03
N LEU A 104 12.79 8.81 15.56
CA LEU A 104 14.23 9.05 15.69
C LEU A 104 14.74 10.18 14.77
N ALA A 105 14.20 10.25 13.54
CA ALA A 105 14.67 11.18 12.51
C ALA A 105 13.85 12.48 12.42
N GLY A 106 12.78 12.64 13.21
CA GLY A 106 11.90 13.81 13.13
C GLY A 106 11.12 13.93 11.81
N THR A 107 10.86 12.79 11.13
CA THR A 107 10.19 12.74 9.82
C THR A 107 8.72 12.34 9.93
N ASN A 108 8.00 12.27 8.80
CA ASN A 108 6.58 11.88 8.77
C ASN A 108 6.26 10.94 7.59
N PHE A 109 7.09 9.96 7.33
CA PHE A 109 6.82 8.96 6.30
C PHE A 109 5.56 8.16 6.63
N GLY A 110 4.73 7.87 5.60
CA GLY A 110 3.47 7.17 5.77
C GLY A 110 2.41 7.93 6.58
N PHE A 111 2.65 9.23 6.89
CA PHE A 111 1.78 10.06 7.72
C PHE A 111 1.52 9.47 9.12
N LEU A 112 2.54 8.80 9.71
CA LEU A 112 2.40 8.11 10.99
C LEU A 112 2.55 9.05 12.20
N MET A 113 3.15 10.24 12.03
CA MET A 113 3.33 11.21 13.11
C MET A 113 2.32 12.36 13.06
N ARG A 114 1.87 12.74 11.87
CA ARG A 114 0.84 13.76 11.63
C ARG A 114 0.14 13.50 10.31
N LYS A 115 -1.09 14.00 10.20
CA LYS A 115 -1.90 13.91 8.98
C LYS A 115 -1.25 14.67 7.81
N PRO A 116 -1.62 14.35 6.54
CA PRO A 116 -1.31 15.19 5.38
C PRO A 116 -1.83 16.62 5.56
N GLU A 117 -1.20 17.60 4.90
CA GLU A 117 -1.60 19.01 5.01
C GLU A 117 -2.85 19.35 4.18
N GLY A 118 -3.16 18.57 3.15
CA GLY A 118 -4.38 18.75 2.33
C GLY A 118 -5.60 18.06 2.93
N ALA A 119 -6.81 18.45 2.45
CA ALA A 119 -8.04 17.74 2.80
C ALA A 119 -8.01 16.30 2.27
N THR A 120 -8.05 15.34 3.18
CA THR A 120 -7.96 13.92 2.87
C THR A 120 -8.92 13.10 3.73
N LEU A 121 -9.04 11.80 3.44
CA LEU A 121 -9.79 10.86 4.25
C LEU A 121 -9.33 10.86 5.73
N PHE A 122 -8.05 11.18 6.00
CA PHE A 122 -7.50 11.23 7.36
C PHE A 122 -8.23 12.25 8.26
N ASP A 123 -8.84 13.29 7.70
CA ASP A 123 -9.52 14.33 8.49
C ASP A 123 -10.74 13.78 9.22
N HIS A 124 -11.37 12.74 8.67
CA HIS A 124 -12.53 12.07 9.22
C HIS A 124 -12.17 10.96 10.24
N LEU A 125 -10.89 10.63 10.41
CA LEU A 125 -10.45 9.51 11.25
C LEU A 125 -10.06 9.90 12.68
N GLY A 126 -10.35 11.14 13.10
CA GLY A 126 -10.02 11.63 14.45
C GLY A 126 -8.58 12.12 14.60
N PRO A 127 -8.18 12.56 15.81
CA PRO A 127 -6.83 13.09 16.06
C PRO A 127 -5.77 11.99 16.14
N TRP A 128 -4.48 12.40 16.10
CA TRP A 128 -3.35 11.52 16.44
C TRP A 128 -3.42 11.13 17.94
N PRO A 129 -3.11 9.88 18.31
CA PRO A 129 -2.75 8.74 17.45
C PRO A 129 -3.95 7.91 16.95
N TYR A 130 -5.19 8.25 17.29
CA TYR A 130 -6.38 7.43 17.03
C TYR A 130 -6.62 7.14 15.55
N TYR A 131 -6.35 8.10 14.65
CA TYR A 131 -6.51 7.84 13.22
C TYR A 131 -5.63 6.71 12.70
N LEU A 132 -4.49 6.40 13.35
CA LEU A 132 -3.62 5.29 12.97
C LEU A 132 -4.33 3.94 13.09
N ILE A 133 -5.20 3.77 14.09
CA ILE A 133 -6.02 2.56 14.28
C ILE A 133 -6.98 2.42 13.08
N TRP A 134 -7.66 3.49 12.73
CA TRP A 134 -8.60 3.49 11.59
C TRP A 134 -7.91 3.23 10.26
N VAL A 135 -6.74 3.82 10.04
CA VAL A 135 -5.94 3.56 8.84
C VAL A 135 -5.54 2.09 8.75
N GLN A 136 -5.13 1.46 9.85
CA GLN A 136 -4.79 0.04 9.90
C GLN A 136 -6.00 -0.86 9.63
N LEU A 137 -7.17 -0.52 10.20
CA LEU A 137 -8.41 -1.25 9.95
C LEU A 137 -8.85 -1.10 8.49
N LEU A 138 -8.80 0.11 7.93
CA LEU A 138 -9.14 0.37 6.54
C LEU A 138 -8.20 -0.38 5.59
N ALA A 139 -6.89 -0.32 5.81
CA ALA A 139 -5.91 -1.06 5.03
C ALA A 139 -6.17 -2.57 5.08
N SER A 140 -6.48 -3.11 6.27
CA SER A 140 -6.81 -4.53 6.44
C SER A 140 -8.09 -4.91 5.69
N ALA A 141 -9.13 -4.08 5.76
CA ALA A 141 -10.39 -4.29 5.04
C ALA A 141 -10.18 -4.23 3.51
N MET A 142 -9.38 -3.30 3.01
CA MET A 142 -9.05 -3.19 1.59
C MET A 142 -8.25 -4.40 1.10
N ILE A 143 -7.25 -4.87 1.86
CA ILE A 143 -6.51 -6.10 1.55
C ILE A 143 -7.47 -7.29 1.49
N ALA A 144 -8.37 -7.42 2.48
CA ALA A 144 -9.39 -8.46 2.48
C ALA A 144 -10.26 -8.40 1.22
N LEU A 145 -10.75 -7.20 0.86
CA LEU A 145 -11.58 -6.98 -0.31
C LEU A 145 -10.88 -7.42 -1.60
N PHE A 146 -9.62 -7.02 -1.82
CA PHE A 146 -8.87 -7.40 -3.02
C PHE A 146 -8.49 -8.89 -3.05
N LEU A 147 -8.48 -9.58 -1.92
CA LEU A 147 -8.25 -11.02 -1.86
C LEU A 147 -9.54 -11.86 -2.03
N LEU A 148 -10.75 -11.25 -1.92
CA LEU A 148 -12.03 -11.97 -2.09
C LEU A 148 -12.14 -12.78 -3.40
N PRO A 149 -11.70 -12.29 -4.58
CA PRO A 149 -11.79 -13.04 -5.81
C PRO A 149 -11.07 -14.39 -5.79
N PHE A 150 -10.09 -14.55 -4.88
CA PHE A 150 -9.29 -15.77 -4.73
C PHE A 150 -9.77 -16.69 -3.61
N SER A 151 -10.70 -16.24 -2.75
CA SER A 151 -11.12 -16.95 -1.53
C SER A 151 -11.78 -18.31 -1.81
N LYS A 152 -12.53 -18.43 -2.91
CA LYS A 152 -13.25 -19.65 -3.27
C LYS A 152 -12.35 -20.79 -3.78
N ARG A 153 -11.14 -20.46 -4.26
CA ARG A 153 -10.20 -21.43 -4.86
C ARG A 153 -9.00 -21.73 -3.97
N ILE A 154 -8.64 -20.77 -3.11
CA ILE A 154 -7.41 -20.83 -2.30
C ILE A 154 -7.76 -20.32 -0.91
N ASN A 155 -7.33 -21.04 0.13
CA ASN A 155 -7.53 -20.58 1.50
C ASN A 155 -6.51 -19.47 1.86
N VAL A 156 -6.73 -18.27 1.35
CA VAL A 156 -5.86 -17.10 1.58
C VAL A 156 -5.88 -16.59 3.02
N TRP A 157 -6.85 -17.06 3.83
CA TRP A 157 -7.12 -16.58 5.20
C TRP A 157 -6.40 -17.36 6.29
N ARG A 158 -5.98 -18.63 6.03
CA ARG A 158 -5.33 -19.49 7.02
C ARG A 158 -3.81 -19.42 6.94
N PHE A 159 -3.15 -19.45 8.10
CA PHE A 159 -1.73 -19.77 8.17
C PHE A 159 -1.51 -21.24 7.78
N ARG A 160 -0.44 -21.50 7.07
CA ARG A 160 0.16 -22.81 6.91
C ARG A 160 1.60 -22.76 7.36
#